data_fc8a6855cbd3013720eee664b6cef71d
#
_entry.id   fc8a6855cbd3013720eee664b6cef71d
#
_cell.length_a   1.000
_cell.length_b   1.000
_cell.length_c   1.000
_cell.angle_alpha   90.00
_cell.angle_beta   90.00
_cell.angle_gamma   90.00
#
_symmetry.space_group_name_H-M   'P 1'
#
loop_
_entity.id
_entity.type
_entity.pdbx_description
1 polymer ?
#
loop_
_entity_poly.entity_id
_entity_poly.type
_entity_poly.pdbx_seq_one_letter_code
_entity_poly.pdbx_strand_id
1 'polypeptide(L)'
;MASRFGGRWGIHPESSETPLATRTGFIVLILVVSVASFLLDPASNTVSRYFEHQADVYGQEAIHGLVADPQRTAVSGFNHLGEAWLEDPDPNPFIEFWLYNHPSVQNRAEFAEHYNPWANGGHGEFFKN
;
A
#
# COMPACT_ATOMS: atom_id res chain seq x y z
N MET A 1 38.16 -9.73 -5.43
CA MET A 1 37.06 -10.04 -6.36
C MET A 1 36.39 -8.81 -6.96
N ALA A 2 36.43 -7.65 -6.33
CA ALA A 2 35.89 -6.38 -6.82
C ALA A 2 36.59 -5.80 -8.07
N SER A 3 37.88 -6.14 -8.28
CA SER A 3 38.69 -5.56 -9.39
C SER A 3 38.31 -6.05 -10.80
N ARG A 4 37.63 -7.19 -10.93
CA ARG A 4 37.29 -7.76 -12.24
C ARG A 4 36.02 -7.17 -12.87
N PHE A 5 35.11 -6.62 -12.09
CA PHE A 5 33.88 -6.01 -12.59
C PHE A 5 33.98 -4.50 -12.78
N GLY A 6 34.84 -3.82 -12.00
CA GLY A 6 34.96 -2.37 -12.03
C GLY A 6 35.44 -1.80 -13.38
N GLY A 7 36.37 -2.50 -14.06
CA GLY A 7 36.91 -2.03 -15.35
C GLY A 7 35.90 -1.98 -16.49
N ARG A 8 34.87 -2.82 -16.47
CA ARG A 8 33.78 -2.84 -17.49
C ARG A 8 32.80 -1.67 -17.36
N TRP A 9 32.73 -1.06 -16.21
CA TRP A 9 31.77 0.01 -15.88
C TRP A 9 32.47 1.38 -15.71
N GLY A 10 33.75 1.49 -16.12
CA GLY A 10 34.49 2.71 -15.96
C GLY A 10 34.89 3.08 -14.53
N ILE A 11 34.80 2.10 -13.61
CA ILE A 11 35.17 2.25 -12.20
C ILE A 11 36.63 1.79 -12.05
N HIS A 12 37.55 2.72 -12.03
CA HIS A 12 38.99 2.44 -11.88
C HIS A 12 39.41 2.59 -10.41
N PRO A 13 39.96 1.55 -9.76
CA PRO A 13 40.32 1.59 -8.34
C PRO A 13 41.54 2.49 -8.03
N GLU A 14 42.24 2.99 -9.05
CA GLU A 14 43.44 3.78 -8.88
C GLU A 14 43.17 5.31 -8.92
N SER A 15 41.97 5.76 -9.23
CA SER A 15 41.60 7.16 -9.12
C SER A 15 41.42 7.55 -7.65
N SER A 16 41.97 8.68 -7.24
CA SER A 16 41.82 9.26 -5.90
C SER A 16 40.33 9.58 -5.56
N GLU A 17 39.45 9.43 -6.53
CA GLU A 17 38.00 9.52 -6.37
C GLU A 17 37.41 8.15 -6.10
N THR A 18 36.50 8.05 -5.11
CA THR A 18 35.84 6.81 -4.82
C THR A 18 35.02 6.33 -6.03
N PRO A 19 34.94 5.01 -6.29
CA PRO A 19 34.19 4.46 -7.42
C PRO A 19 32.73 4.95 -7.48
N LEU A 20 32.13 5.28 -6.34
CA LEU A 20 30.80 5.85 -6.22
C LEU A 20 30.71 7.33 -6.62
N ALA A 21 31.82 8.05 -6.63
CA ALA A 21 31.89 9.44 -7.08
C ALA A 21 31.88 9.58 -8.61
N THR A 22 32.08 8.49 -9.35
CA THR A 22 31.94 8.50 -10.80
C THR A 22 30.47 8.58 -11.22
N ARG A 23 30.15 9.33 -12.28
CA ARG A 23 28.80 9.45 -12.83
C ARG A 23 28.19 8.06 -13.12
N THR A 24 28.99 7.15 -13.67
CA THR A 24 28.58 5.79 -13.97
C THR A 24 28.22 5.00 -12.69
N GLY A 25 29.03 5.10 -11.65
CA GLY A 25 28.75 4.46 -10.36
C GLY A 25 27.45 4.95 -9.73
N PHE A 26 27.19 6.25 -9.82
CA PHE A 26 25.94 6.85 -9.31
C PHE A 26 24.70 6.36 -10.07
N ILE A 27 24.77 6.31 -11.41
CA ILE A 27 23.67 5.80 -12.26
C ILE A 27 23.40 4.34 -11.95
N VAL A 28 24.43 3.50 -11.82
CA VAL A 28 24.29 2.08 -11.48
C VAL A 28 23.67 1.91 -10.08
N LEU A 29 24.09 2.73 -9.11
CA LEU A 29 23.51 2.71 -7.77
C LEU A 29 22.01 3.04 -7.79
N ILE A 30 21.62 4.11 -8.48
CA ILE A 30 20.20 4.49 -8.63
C ILE A 30 19.40 3.34 -9.27
N LEU A 31 19.91 2.74 -10.34
CA LEU A 31 19.25 1.63 -11.01
C LEU A 31 19.06 0.44 -10.07
N VAL A 32 20.09 0.05 -9.32
CA VAL A 32 20.01 -1.07 -8.37
C VAL A 32 19.02 -0.77 -7.27
N VAL A 33 19.03 0.43 -6.70
CA VAL A 33 18.07 0.85 -5.67
C VAL A 33 16.65 0.86 -6.21
N SER A 34 16.44 1.39 -7.42
CA SER A 34 15.11 1.43 -8.06
C SER A 34 14.53 0.04 -8.31
N VAL A 35 15.35 -0.88 -8.82
CA VAL A 35 14.93 -2.28 -9.03
C VAL A 35 14.64 -2.97 -7.71
N ALA A 36 15.48 -2.78 -6.71
CA ALA A 36 15.27 -3.35 -5.38
C ALA A 36 13.96 -2.82 -4.75
N SER A 37 13.71 -1.51 -4.81
CA SER A 37 12.48 -0.89 -4.33
C SER A 37 11.26 -1.47 -5.03
N PHE A 38 11.26 -1.53 -6.36
CA PHE A 38 10.17 -2.09 -7.15
C PHE A 38 9.85 -3.55 -6.77
N LEU A 39 10.87 -4.36 -6.47
CA LEU A 39 10.67 -5.76 -6.05
C LEU A 39 10.14 -5.86 -4.61
N LEU A 40 10.40 -4.85 -3.76
CA LEU A 40 9.93 -4.80 -2.37
C LEU A 40 8.56 -4.12 -2.21
N ASP A 41 8.12 -3.34 -3.20
CA ASP A 41 6.84 -2.62 -3.18
C ASP A 41 5.65 -3.50 -2.80
N PRO A 42 5.45 -4.73 -3.35
CA PRO A 42 4.32 -5.56 -2.98
C PRO A 42 4.28 -5.93 -1.49
N ALA A 43 5.44 -6.14 -0.87
CA ALA A 43 5.52 -6.44 0.56
C ALA A 43 5.14 -5.21 1.41
N SER A 44 5.68 -4.05 1.06
CA SER A 44 5.34 -2.78 1.71
C SER A 44 3.86 -2.44 1.56
N ASN A 45 3.32 -2.57 0.34
CA ASN A 45 1.92 -2.32 0.04
C ASN A 45 0.98 -3.28 0.79
N THR A 46 1.38 -4.55 0.95
CA THR A 46 0.60 -5.52 1.73
C THR A 46 0.47 -5.09 3.20
N VAL A 47 1.55 -4.62 3.80
CA VAL A 47 1.53 -4.09 5.18
C VAL A 47 0.64 -2.84 5.26
N SER A 48 0.75 -1.93 4.29
CA SER A 48 -0.07 -0.72 4.23
C SER A 48 -1.56 -1.06 4.13
N ARG A 49 -1.95 -1.96 3.22
CA ARG A 49 -3.35 -2.41 3.07
C ARG A 49 -3.89 -3.08 4.34
N TYR A 50 -3.05 -3.79 5.09
CA TYR A 50 -3.47 -4.36 6.37
C TYR A 50 -3.84 -3.27 7.38
N PHE A 51 -3.04 -2.22 7.51
CA PHE A 51 -3.35 -1.11 8.41
C PHE A 51 -4.55 -0.28 7.95
N GLU A 52 -4.72 -0.08 6.64
CA GLU A 52 -5.91 0.55 6.08
C GLU A 52 -7.18 -0.25 6.44
N HIS A 53 -7.13 -1.58 6.26
CA HIS A 53 -8.25 -2.43 6.64
C HIS A 53 -8.57 -2.35 8.14
N GLN A 54 -7.56 -2.33 9.01
CA GLN A 54 -7.77 -2.14 10.45
C GLN A 54 -8.40 -0.77 10.77
N ALA A 55 -8.00 0.26 10.04
CA ALA A 55 -8.59 1.60 10.17
C ALA A 55 -10.06 1.61 9.70
N ASP A 56 -10.41 0.87 8.64
CA ASP A 56 -11.78 0.72 8.16
C ASP A 56 -12.66 0.00 9.18
N VAL A 57 -12.16 -1.10 9.77
CA VAL A 57 -12.85 -1.80 10.87
C VAL A 57 -13.10 -0.85 12.03
N TYR A 58 -12.06 -0.16 12.49
CA TYR A 58 -12.18 0.80 13.59
C TYR A 58 -13.19 1.91 13.28
N GLY A 59 -13.11 2.50 12.08
CA GLY A 59 -14.02 3.56 11.66
C GLY A 59 -15.48 3.11 11.64
N GLN A 60 -15.75 1.91 11.11
CA GLN A 60 -17.10 1.36 11.05
C GLN A 60 -17.64 1.00 12.43
N GLU A 61 -16.82 0.45 13.31
CA GLU A 61 -17.21 0.19 14.69
C GLU A 61 -17.45 1.50 15.47
N ALA A 62 -16.63 2.53 15.25
CA ALA A 62 -16.76 3.81 15.93
C ALA A 62 -18.08 4.54 15.61
N ILE A 63 -18.65 4.33 14.41
CA ILE A 63 -19.95 4.92 14.04
C ILE A 63 -21.15 4.04 14.42
N HIS A 64 -20.92 2.81 14.89
CA HIS A 64 -21.99 1.92 15.34
C HIS A 64 -22.76 2.54 16.52
N GLY A 65 -24.08 2.61 16.40
CA GLY A 65 -24.93 3.26 17.41
C GLY A 65 -24.96 4.80 17.35
N LEU A 66 -24.08 5.43 16.55
CA LEU A 66 -24.09 6.88 16.33
C LEU A 66 -24.91 7.29 15.10
N VAL A 67 -24.99 6.39 14.10
CA VAL A 67 -25.77 6.59 12.88
C VAL A 67 -26.81 5.48 12.73
N ALA A 68 -27.89 5.75 11.99
CA ALA A 68 -28.99 4.81 11.82
C ALA A 68 -28.57 3.54 11.03
N ASP A 69 -27.65 3.69 10.07
CA ASP A 69 -27.18 2.62 9.20
C ASP A 69 -25.66 2.78 8.99
N PRO A 70 -24.83 2.16 9.84
CA PRO A 70 -23.37 2.27 9.75
C PRO A 70 -22.81 1.70 8.44
N GLN A 71 -23.36 0.58 7.95
CA GLN A 71 -22.90 -0.06 6.72
C GLN A 71 -23.11 0.86 5.53
N ARG A 72 -24.34 1.36 5.36
CA ARG A 72 -24.66 2.28 4.26
C ARG A 72 -23.87 3.58 4.34
N THR A 73 -23.66 4.09 5.55
CA THR A 73 -22.87 5.30 5.77
C THR A 73 -21.43 5.11 5.33
N ALA A 74 -20.80 3.98 5.70
CA ALA A 74 -19.43 3.66 5.30
C ALA A 74 -19.30 3.43 3.79
N VAL A 75 -20.21 2.66 3.17
CA VAL A 75 -20.27 2.44 1.73
C VAL A 75 -20.38 3.78 0.98
N SER A 76 -21.27 4.66 1.42
CA SER A 76 -21.41 5.99 0.82
C SER A 76 -20.12 6.81 0.94
N GLY A 77 -19.45 6.75 2.08
CA GLY A 77 -18.17 7.42 2.31
C GLY A 77 -17.08 6.94 1.35
N PHE A 78 -16.94 5.63 1.17
CA PHE A 78 -15.95 5.07 0.24
C PHE A 78 -16.26 5.42 -1.21
N ASN A 79 -17.52 5.37 -1.64
CA ASN A 79 -17.91 5.76 -2.99
C ASN A 79 -17.58 7.25 -3.26
N HIS A 80 -17.89 8.14 -2.33
CA HIS A 80 -17.51 9.55 -2.47
C HIS A 80 -16.01 9.78 -2.48
N LEU A 81 -15.25 8.98 -1.73
CA LEU A 81 -13.78 9.04 -1.75
C LEU A 81 -13.24 8.68 -3.13
N GLY A 82 -13.73 7.58 -3.72
CA GLY A 82 -13.35 7.14 -5.05
C GLY A 82 -13.69 8.16 -6.14
N GLU A 83 -14.90 8.74 -6.09
CA GLU A 83 -15.33 9.81 -7.00
C GLU A 83 -14.44 11.06 -6.90
N ALA A 84 -14.12 11.47 -5.66
CA ALA A 84 -13.31 12.67 -5.41
C ALA A 84 -11.88 12.53 -5.90
N TRP A 85 -11.32 11.32 -5.87
CA TRP A 85 -9.93 11.04 -6.26
C TRP A 85 -9.81 10.48 -7.67
N LEU A 86 -10.93 10.28 -8.38
CA LEU A 86 -11.01 9.68 -9.72
C LEU A 86 -10.31 8.32 -9.78
N GLU A 87 -10.42 7.56 -8.70
CA GLU A 87 -9.80 6.25 -8.54
C GLU A 87 -10.57 5.22 -9.37
N ASP A 88 -9.83 4.28 -9.98
CA ASP A 88 -10.44 3.09 -10.59
C ASP A 88 -11.06 2.23 -9.47
N PRO A 89 -12.38 2.06 -9.44
CA PRO A 89 -13.05 1.33 -8.36
C PRO A 89 -12.72 -0.16 -8.36
N ASP A 90 -12.42 -0.74 -9.52
CA ASP A 90 -12.16 -2.18 -9.71
C ASP A 90 -10.90 -2.41 -10.56
N PRO A 91 -9.71 -2.07 -10.03
CA PRO A 91 -8.46 -2.25 -10.75
C PRO A 91 -8.13 -3.72 -10.95
N ASN A 92 -7.31 -4.01 -11.97
CA ASN A 92 -6.81 -5.36 -12.16
C ASN A 92 -6.12 -5.87 -10.87
N PRO A 93 -6.46 -7.08 -10.35
CA PRO A 93 -5.94 -7.56 -9.06
C PRO A 93 -4.41 -7.64 -8.98
N PHE A 94 -3.71 -7.89 -10.09
CA PHE A 94 -2.25 -7.89 -10.12
C PHE A 94 -1.69 -6.47 -9.98
N ILE A 95 -2.34 -5.48 -10.61
CA ILE A 95 -1.98 -4.05 -10.49
C ILE A 95 -2.22 -3.57 -9.05
N GLU A 96 -3.37 -3.91 -8.46
CA GLU A 96 -3.69 -3.58 -7.08
C GLU A 96 -2.67 -4.21 -6.12
N PHE A 97 -2.36 -5.50 -6.29
CA PHE A 97 -1.37 -6.18 -5.45
C PHE A 97 0.00 -5.51 -5.51
N TRP A 98 0.45 -5.12 -6.71
CA TRP A 98 1.81 -4.63 -6.89
C TRP A 98 1.97 -3.14 -6.58
N LEU A 99 1.03 -2.32 -7.04
CA LEU A 99 1.20 -0.86 -7.04
C LEU A 99 0.37 -0.12 -5.99
N TYR A 100 -0.75 -0.72 -5.50
CA TYR A 100 -1.63 -0.02 -4.58
C TYR A 100 -1.22 -0.24 -3.13
N ASN A 101 -1.03 0.83 -2.41
CA ASN A 101 -0.75 0.82 -0.98
C ASN A 101 -2.02 0.82 -0.10
N HIS A 102 -3.20 0.90 -0.71
CA HIS A 102 -4.52 0.77 -0.09
C HIS A 102 -5.40 -0.21 -0.90
N PRO A 103 -6.40 -0.86 -0.30
CA PRO A 103 -7.39 -1.65 -1.03
C PRO A 103 -8.20 -0.75 -1.96
N SER A 104 -8.69 -1.30 -3.09
CA SER A 104 -9.56 -0.56 -3.99
C SER A 104 -10.83 -0.09 -3.27
N VAL A 105 -11.41 1.00 -3.76
CA VAL A 105 -12.65 1.57 -3.21
C VAL A 105 -13.77 0.54 -3.21
N GLN A 106 -13.86 -0.28 -4.25
CA GLN A 106 -14.85 -1.36 -4.33
C GLN A 106 -14.65 -2.41 -3.23
N ASN A 107 -13.42 -2.86 -2.98
CA ASN A 107 -13.12 -3.82 -1.92
C ASN A 107 -13.45 -3.26 -0.54
N ARG A 108 -13.19 -1.96 -0.29
CA ARG A 108 -13.53 -1.27 0.95
C ARG A 108 -15.04 -1.11 1.13
N ALA A 109 -15.76 -0.76 0.08
CA ALA A 109 -17.22 -0.64 0.10
C ALA A 109 -17.89 -2.00 0.33
N GLU A 110 -17.44 -3.06 -0.34
CA GLU A 110 -17.93 -4.43 -0.16
C GLU A 110 -17.67 -4.94 1.26
N PHE A 111 -16.48 -4.70 1.80
CA PHE A 111 -16.20 -4.99 3.20
C PHE A 111 -17.18 -4.27 4.13
N ALA A 112 -17.37 -2.96 3.94
CA ALA A 112 -18.24 -2.14 4.78
C ALA A 112 -19.70 -2.58 4.74
N GLU A 113 -20.19 -3.02 3.59
CA GLU A 113 -21.57 -3.53 3.43
C GLU A 113 -21.81 -4.79 4.25
N HIS A 114 -20.81 -5.68 4.34
CA HIS A 114 -20.95 -6.97 4.99
C HIS A 114 -20.48 -6.98 6.45
N TYR A 115 -19.72 -5.98 6.89
CA TYR A 115 -19.19 -5.95 8.25
C TYR A 115 -20.25 -5.57 9.28
N ASN A 116 -20.74 -6.57 10.01
CA ASN A 116 -21.68 -6.38 11.11
C ASN A 116 -21.47 -7.45 12.20
N PRO A 117 -20.46 -7.30 13.07
CA PRO A 117 -20.18 -8.29 14.11
C PRO A 117 -21.28 -8.39 15.15
N TRP A 118 -22.17 -7.39 15.29
CA TRP A 118 -23.25 -7.39 16.27
C TRP A 118 -24.51 -8.17 15.81
N ALA A 119 -24.63 -8.49 14.53
CA ALA A 119 -25.84 -9.12 13.96
C ALA A 119 -26.28 -10.41 14.67
N ASN A 120 -25.34 -11.18 15.26
CA ASN A 120 -25.63 -12.44 15.95
C ASN A 120 -25.25 -12.39 17.44
N GLY A 121 -25.32 -11.21 18.06
CA GLY A 121 -24.95 -11.03 19.47
C GLY A 121 -23.43 -11.09 19.73
N GLY A 122 -22.63 -10.92 18.68
CA GLY A 122 -21.19 -10.74 18.78
C GLY A 122 -20.82 -9.31 19.21
N HIS A 123 -19.56 -9.01 19.15
CA HIS A 123 -19.00 -7.69 19.50
C HIS A 123 -17.94 -7.30 18.48
N GLY A 124 -17.66 -6.00 18.40
CA GLY A 124 -16.60 -5.47 17.57
C GLY A 124 -15.20 -5.94 17.99
N GLU A 125 -14.24 -5.77 17.12
CA GLU A 125 -12.82 -6.05 17.39
C GLU A 125 -12.24 -5.01 18.35
N PHE A 126 -12.57 -3.73 18.13
CA PHE A 126 -12.09 -2.59 18.91
C PHE A 126 -13.10 -2.16 19.99
N PHE A 127 -14.40 -2.19 19.69
CA PHE A 127 -15.48 -1.77 20.60
C PHE A 127 -16.31 -3.00 21.01
N LYS A 128 -16.15 -3.40 22.26
CA LYS A 128 -16.77 -4.62 22.82
C LYS A 128 -18.13 -4.35 23.50
N ASN A 129 -18.75 -3.22 23.19
CA ASN A 129 -20.02 -2.80 23.82
C ASN A 129 -21.20 -3.40 23.09
#